data_a5440c07207947daf5ad9198b9e07cca
#
_entry.id   a5440c07207947daf5ad9198b9e07cca
#
_cell.length_a   1.000
_cell.length_b   1.000
_cell.length_c   1.000
_cell.angle_alpha   90.00
_cell.angle_beta   90.00
_cell.angle_gamma   90.00
#
_symmetry.space_group_name_H-M   'P 1'
#
loop_
_entity.id
_entity.type
_entity.pdbx_description
1 polymer ?
#
loop_
_entity_poly.entity_id
_entity_poly.type
_entity_poly.pdbx_seq_one_letter_code
_entity_poly.pdbx_strand_id
1 'polypeptide(L)'
;MPGLTLDIARPLLDRAMARAKQEFNRPICVAVCDPQGFLLAFARMQGAPVRSIQISQGKAYTAARMGVSTEAILARLKKEGIELGYFCDPLLTALPGGSVLKDESGTIVGAIGVSGLTSAEDQLITDGVAEFVLSGSKA
;
A
#
# COMPACT_ATOMS: atom_id res chain seq x y z
N MET A 1 0.83 -5.51 -20.28
CA MET A 1 0.62 -6.13 -19.58
C MET A 1 0.59 -5.71 -18.44
N PRO A 2 0.06 -5.73 -18.06
CA PRO A 2 -0.22 -4.90 -17.23
C PRO A 2 -0.08 -5.07 -15.86
N GLY A 3 -0.58 -5.79 -15.22
CA GLY A 3 -0.58 -5.77 -13.79
C GLY A 3 0.38 -6.75 -13.16
N LEU A 4 0.51 -6.68 -11.84
CA LEU A 4 1.24 -7.67 -11.07
C LEU A 4 0.52 -8.99 -11.13
N THR A 5 1.29 -10.07 -11.04
CA THR A 5 0.75 -11.41 -10.84
C THR A 5 0.90 -11.78 -9.37
N LEU A 6 0.22 -12.83 -8.95
CA LEU A 6 0.36 -13.33 -7.59
C LEU A 6 1.81 -13.71 -7.28
N ASP A 7 2.51 -14.32 -8.25
CA ASP A 7 3.89 -14.72 -8.05
C ASP A 7 4.81 -13.53 -7.75
N ILE A 8 4.53 -12.37 -8.36
CA ILE A 8 5.31 -11.17 -8.09
C ILE A 8 4.84 -10.50 -6.80
N ALA A 9 3.55 -10.57 -6.50
CA ALA A 9 3.00 -9.93 -5.32
C ALA A 9 3.46 -10.58 -4.01
N ARG A 10 3.59 -11.92 -3.99
CA ARG A 10 3.96 -12.61 -2.75
C ARG A 10 5.28 -12.15 -2.12
N PRO A 11 6.38 -12.02 -2.89
CA PRO A 11 7.63 -11.55 -2.30
C PRO A 11 7.52 -10.14 -1.72
N LEU A 12 6.59 -9.33 -2.23
CA LEU A 12 6.40 -7.98 -1.71
C LEU A 12 5.80 -8.01 -0.31
N LEU A 13 4.92 -8.97 -0.04
CA LEU A 13 4.40 -9.16 1.33
C LEU A 13 5.54 -9.48 2.28
N ASP A 14 6.41 -10.41 1.88
CA ASP A 14 7.52 -10.84 2.74
C ASP A 14 8.48 -9.68 3.00
N ARG A 15 8.74 -8.87 1.99
CA ARG A 15 9.63 -7.73 2.15
C ARG A 15 9.06 -6.70 3.14
N ALA A 16 7.77 -6.42 3.05
CA ALA A 16 7.13 -5.49 3.98
C ALA A 16 7.15 -6.03 5.41
N MET A 17 6.85 -7.31 5.58
CA MET A 17 6.85 -7.92 6.92
C MET A 17 8.25 -7.98 7.51
N ALA A 18 9.27 -8.25 6.68
CA ALA A 18 10.64 -8.25 7.15
C ALA A 18 11.06 -6.88 7.66
N ARG A 19 10.68 -5.80 6.96
CA ARG A 19 10.99 -4.45 7.42
C ARG A 19 10.29 -4.11 8.73
N ALA A 20 9.01 -4.50 8.85
CA ALA A 20 8.28 -4.25 10.08
C ALA A 20 8.97 -4.92 11.27
N LYS A 21 9.45 -6.15 11.08
CA LYS A 21 10.12 -6.88 12.14
C LYS A 21 11.49 -6.30 12.44
N GLN A 22 12.29 -6.03 11.42
CA GLN A 22 13.67 -5.61 11.60
C GLN A 22 13.82 -4.18 12.06
N GLU A 23 13.00 -3.28 11.51
CA GLU A 23 13.15 -1.86 11.82
C GLU A 23 12.25 -1.38 12.94
N PHE A 24 11.09 -1.96 13.09
CA PHE A 24 10.11 -1.47 14.06
C PHE A 24 9.75 -2.49 15.13
N ASN A 25 10.10 -3.76 14.91
CA ASN A 25 9.84 -4.86 15.84
C ASN A 25 8.36 -4.93 16.26
N ARG A 26 7.45 -4.70 15.31
CA ARG A 26 6.01 -4.79 15.55
C ARG A 26 5.32 -5.43 14.34
N PRO A 27 4.18 -6.11 14.60
CA PRO A 27 3.48 -6.81 13.54
C PRO A 27 2.60 -5.90 12.69
N ILE A 28 2.46 -6.24 11.43
CA ILE A 28 1.62 -5.49 10.49
C ILE A 28 0.68 -6.41 9.73
N CYS A 29 -0.31 -5.81 9.10
CA CYS A 29 -1.03 -6.39 7.97
C CYS A 29 -0.51 -5.72 6.71
N VAL A 30 -0.40 -6.48 5.63
CA VAL A 30 0.06 -5.95 4.35
C VAL A 30 -0.80 -6.54 3.23
N ALA A 31 -1.18 -5.68 2.29
CA ALA A 31 -2.03 -6.05 1.16
C ALA A 31 -1.40 -5.56 -0.13
N VAL A 32 -1.45 -6.37 -1.18
CA VAL A 32 -1.01 -5.98 -2.52
C VAL A 32 -2.19 -6.17 -3.47
N CYS A 33 -2.47 -5.17 -4.27
CA CYS A 33 -3.58 -5.21 -5.21
C CYS A 33 -3.11 -4.95 -6.64
N ASP A 34 -4.00 -5.23 -7.61
CA ASP A 34 -3.74 -4.94 -9.02
C ASP A 34 -3.97 -3.45 -9.31
N PRO A 35 -3.74 -2.99 -10.55
CA PRO A 35 -3.89 -1.56 -10.86
C PRO A 35 -5.29 -0.98 -10.67
N GLN A 36 -6.32 -1.84 -10.64
CA GLN A 36 -7.68 -1.38 -10.40
C GLN A 36 -8.07 -1.43 -8.92
N GLY A 37 -7.20 -1.93 -8.07
CA GLY A 37 -7.47 -1.98 -6.64
C GLY A 37 -7.99 -3.32 -6.13
N PHE A 38 -8.04 -4.35 -6.99
CA PHE A 38 -8.51 -5.66 -6.55
C PHE A 38 -7.37 -6.44 -5.88
N LEU A 39 -7.68 -7.06 -4.76
CA LEU A 39 -6.70 -7.74 -3.94
C LEU A 39 -6.06 -8.92 -4.65
N LEU A 40 -4.72 -8.99 -4.63
CA LEU A 40 -3.97 -10.12 -5.14
C LEU A 40 -3.39 -10.97 -4.02
N ALA A 41 -2.88 -10.34 -2.97
CA ALA A 41 -2.22 -11.05 -1.89
C ALA A 41 -2.33 -10.27 -0.60
N PHE A 42 -2.45 -10.97 0.53
CA PHE A 42 -2.62 -10.36 1.84
C PHE A 42 -1.96 -11.23 2.90
N ALA A 43 -1.37 -10.60 3.90
CA ALA A 43 -0.85 -11.32 5.06
C ALA A 43 -1.10 -10.51 6.33
N ARG A 44 -1.42 -11.23 7.41
CA ARG A 44 -1.53 -10.65 8.74
C ARG A 44 -0.48 -11.31 9.62
N MET A 45 0.46 -10.52 10.13
CA MET A 45 1.42 -11.05 11.09
C MET A 45 0.71 -11.31 12.42
N GLN A 46 1.17 -12.33 13.14
CA GLN A 46 0.57 -12.65 14.42
C GLN A 46 0.70 -11.45 15.36
N GLY A 47 -0.39 -11.06 15.97
CA GLY A 47 -0.41 -9.92 16.89
C GLY A 47 -0.77 -8.59 16.24
N ALA A 48 -0.88 -8.53 14.92
CA ALA A 48 -1.29 -7.30 14.27
C ALA A 48 -2.73 -6.93 14.68
N PRO A 49 -3.02 -5.64 14.88
CA PRO A 49 -4.37 -5.23 15.28
C PRO A 49 -5.42 -5.69 14.27
N VAL A 50 -6.56 -6.14 14.78
CA VAL A 50 -7.63 -6.65 13.91
C VAL A 50 -8.09 -5.60 12.90
N ARG A 51 -8.19 -4.34 13.32
CA ARG A 51 -8.61 -3.27 12.39
C ARG A 51 -7.67 -3.12 11.21
N SER A 52 -6.40 -3.52 11.35
CA SER A 52 -5.42 -3.39 10.29
C SER A 52 -5.69 -4.30 9.11
N ILE A 53 -6.49 -5.36 9.30
CA ILE A 53 -6.88 -6.24 8.21
C ILE A 53 -7.58 -5.44 7.11
N GLN A 54 -8.59 -4.65 7.51
CA GLN A 54 -9.35 -3.87 6.55
C GLN A 54 -8.58 -2.63 6.11
N ILE A 55 -7.90 -1.97 7.03
CA ILE A 55 -7.21 -0.72 6.74
C ILE A 55 -6.09 -0.92 5.72
N SER A 56 -5.30 -2.00 5.85
CA SER A 56 -4.21 -2.24 4.90
C SER A 56 -4.75 -2.44 3.49
N GLN A 57 -5.87 -3.14 3.36
CA GLN A 57 -6.50 -3.35 2.06
C GLN A 57 -7.04 -2.04 1.49
N GLY A 58 -7.65 -1.22 2.34
CA GLY A 58 -8.14 0.09 1.93
C GLY A 58 -7.03 1.00 1.46
N LYS A 59 -5.87 0.94 2.11
CA LYS A 59 -4.72 1.76 1.71
C LYS A 59 -4.19 1.34 0.33
N ALA A 60 -4.07 0.04 0.07
CA ALA A 60 -3.66 -0.45 -1.24
C ALA A 60 -4.67 -0.04 -2.32
N TYR A 61 -5.96 -0.27 -2.03
CA TYR A 61 -7.04 0.08 -2.93
C TYR A 61 -7.00 1.56 -3.29
N THR A 62 -6.84 2.42 -2.28
CA THR A 62 -6.83 3.87 -2.50
C THR A 62 -5.65 4.30 -3.36
N ALA A 63 -4.46 3.79 -3.06
CA ALA A 63 -3.28 4.15 -3.84
C ALA A 63 -3.46 3.75 -5.31
N ALA A 64 -3.99 2.55 -5.56
CA ALA A 64 -4.23 2.08 -6.92
C ALA A 64 -5.26 2.95 -7.64
N ARG A 65 -6.41 3.20 -6.98
CA ARG A 65 -7.51 3.94 -7.60
C ARG A 65 -7.19 5.39 -7.83
N MET A 66 -6.46 6.02 -6.91
CA MET A 66 -6.15 7.44 -7.02
C MET A 66 -4.83 7.68 -7.76
N GLY A 67 -4.03 6.63 -7.97
CA GLY A 67 -2.78 6.74 -8.72
C GLY A 67 -1.66 7.45 -8.01
N VAL A 68 -1.75 7.61 -6.68
CA VAL A 68 -0.72 8.25 -5.85
C VAL A 68 -0.72 7.60 -4.48
N SER A 69 0.28 7.88 -3.65
CA SER A 69 0.31 7.36 -2.29
C SER A 69 -0.83 7.91 -1.45
N THR A 70 -1.23 7.18 -0.42
CA THR A 70 -2.27 7.68 0.48
C THR A 70 -1.78 8.89 1.26
N GLU A 71 -0.47 9.00 1.49
CA GLU A 71 0.09 10.21 2.10
C GLU A 71 -0.17 11.43 1.21
N ALA A 72 -0.02 11.29 -0.09
CA ALA A 72 -0.29 12.37 -1.03
C ALA A 72 -1.78 12.73 -1.05
N ILE A 73 -2.67 11.75 -0.90
CA ILE A 73 -4.10 12.01 -0.80
C ILE A 73 -4.40 12.86 0.42
N LEU A 74 -3.86 12.49 1.58
CA LEU A 74 -4.10 13.25 2.80
C LEU A 74 -3.60 14.68 2.66
N ALA A 75 -2.42 14.88 2.07
CA ALA A 75 -1.86 16.21 1.86
C ALA A 75 -2.77 17.04 0.95
N ARG A 76 -3.31 16.41 -0.10
CA ARG A 76 -4.23 17.09 -1.01
C ARG A 76 -5.52 17.51 -0.33
N LEU A 77 -6.10 16.62 0.48
CA LEU A 77 -7.34 16.93 1.20
C LEU A 77 -7.14 18.15 2.09
N LYS A 78 -6.02 18.22 2.79
CA LYS A 78 -5.73 19.35 3.66
C LYS A 78 -5.48 20.62 2.87
N LYS A 79 -4.73 20.51 1.77
CA LYS A 79 -4.40 21.69 0.96
C LYS A 79 -5.63 22.28 0.30
N GLU A 80 -6.52 21.46 -0.23
CA GLU A 80 -7.70 21.94 -0.93
C GLU A 80 -8.90 22.18 -0.01
N GLY A 81 -8.82 21.73 1.23
CA GLY A 81 -9.94 21.87 2.16
C GLY A 81 -11.13 21.02 1.77
N ILE A 82 -10.89 19.84 1.21
CA ILE A 82 -11.94 18.91 0.77
C ILE A 82 -11.91 17.65 1.62
N GLU A 83 -12.99 16.87 1.54
CA GLU A 83 -13.12 15.66 2.32
C GLU A 83 -13.09 14.42 1.43
N LEU A 84 -12.59 13.34 1.98
CA LEU A 84 -12.42 12.10 1.24
C LEU A 84 -13.75 11.60 0.65
N GLY A 85 -14.85 11.78 1.37
CA GLY A 85 -16.17 11.35 0.90
C GLY A 85 -16.64 12.02 -0.38
N TYR A 86 -16.03 13.15 -0.73
CA TYR A 86 -16.41 13.85 -1.97
C TYR A 86 -16.08 13.03 -3.20
N PHE A 87 -15.16 12.06 -3.10
CA PHE A 87 -14.82 11.21 -4.23
C PHE A 87 -15.82 10.08 -4.47
N CYS A 88 -16.84 9.97 -3.63
CA CYS A 88 -17.95 9.03 -3.82
C CYS A 88 -17.56 7.56 -3.86
N ASP A 89 -16.49 7.19 -3.15
CA ASP A 89 -16.05 5.81 -3.05
C ASP A 89 -15.79 5.49 -1.58
N PRO A 90 -16.70 4.76 -0.93
CA PRO A 90 -16.58 4.51 0.52
C PRO A 90 -15.42 3.60 0.91
N LEU A 91 -14.76 2.98 -0.05
CA LEU A 91 -13.61 2.12 0.25
C LEU A 91 -12.30 2.89 0.34
N LEU A 92 -12.29 4.17 -0.03
CA LEU A 92 -11.08 4.99 0.05
C LEU A 92 -10.73 5.32 1.49
N THR A 93 -9.42 5.42 1.76
CA THR A 93 -8.93 5.92 3.03
C THR A 93 -7.76 6.86 2.76
N ALA A 94 -7.64 7.93 3.56
CA ALA A 94 -6.54 8.86 3.43
C ALA A 94 -5.44 8.61 4.48
N LEU A 95 -5.50 7.50 5.22
CA LEU A 95 -4.44 7.18 6.17
C LEU A 95 -3.15 6.85 5.41
N PRO A 96 -2.04 7.52 5.70
CA PRO A 96 -0.76 7.15 5.07
C PRO A 96 -0.39 5.70 5.32
N GLY A 97 0.29 5.10 4.36
CA GLY A 97 0.66 3.69 4.41
C GLY A 97 0.26 2.93 3.16
N GLY A 98 -0.04 3.64 2.08
CA GLY A 98 -0.29 3.03 0.77
C GLY A 98 0.59 3.65 -0.28
N SER A 99 1.14 2.85 -1.18
CA SER A 99 2.03 3.32 -2.25
C SER A 99 1.70 2.63 -3.55
N VAL A 100 1.81 3.36 -4.67
CA VAL A 100 1.67 2.75 -5.98
C VAL A 100 2.94 1.98 -6.31
N LEU A 101 2.79 0.89 -7.05
CA LEU A 101 3.89 0.08 -7.53
C LEU A 101 3.99 0.30 -9.05
N LYS A 102 5.19 0.62 -9.52
CA LYS A 102 5.42 0.95 -10.91
C LYS A 102 6.49 0.06 -11.52
N ASP A 103 6.38 -0.18 -12.81
CA ASP A 103 7.44 -0.88 -13.54
C ASP A 103 8.52 0.12 -13.97
N GLU A 104 9.50 -0.37 -14.74
CA GLU A 104 10.61 0.46 -15.18
C GLU A 104 10.20 1.63 -16.05
N SER A 105 9.08 1.52 -16.74
CA SER A 105 8.63 2.61 -17.59
C SER A 105 7.75 3.62 -16.84
N GLY A 106 7.53 3.40 -15.55
CA GLY A 106 6.69 4.29 -14.76
C GLY A 106 5.21 3.96 -14.80
N THR A 107 4.84 2.84 -15.41
CA THR A 107 3.45 2.41 -15.47
C THR A 107 3.05 1.80 -14.14
N ILE A 108 1.90 2.19 -13.62
CA ILE A 108 1.38 1.62 -12.38
C ILE A 108 0.94 0.19 -12.64
N VAL A 109 1.53 -0.75 -11.90
CA VAL A 109 1.22 -2.17 -12.05
C VAL A 109 0.47 -2.74 -10.85
N GLY A 110 0.28 -1.94 -9.82
CA GLY A 110 -0.45 -2.33 -8.62
C GLY A 110 -0.21 -1.34 -7.51
N ALA A 111 -0.54 -1.75 -6.29
CA ALA A 111 -0.30 -0.93 -5.10
C ALA A 111 -0.14 -1.82 -3.88
N ILE A 112 0.47 -1.27 -2.85
CA ILE A 112 0.69 -1.98 -1.58
C ILE A 112 0.21 -1.11 -0.44
N GLY A 113 -0.43 -1.72 0.57
CA GLY A 113 -0.88 -1.04 1.76
C GLY A 113 -0.42 -1.76 3.01
N VAL A 114 0.01 -1.01 4.00
CA VAL A 114 0.48 -1.53 5.29
C VAL A 114 -0.25 -0.82 6.41
N SER A 115 -0.64 -1.57 7.43
CA SER A 115 -1.27 -1.01 8.62
C SER A 115 -0.81 -1.80 9.85
N GLY A 116 -0.65 -1.12 10.98
CA GLY A 116 -0.26 -1.74 12.23
C GLY A 116 0.72 -0.91 13.03
N LEU A 117 1.40 0.03 12.40
CA LEU A 117 2.36 0.92 13.05
C LEU A 117 1.77 2.33 13.07
N THR A 118 2.60 3.35 13.25
CA THR A 118 2.11 4.70 13.04
C THR A 118 1.93 4.90 11.54
N SER A 119 1.08 5.86 11.16
CA SER A 119 0.84 6.12 9.74
C SER A 119 2.13 6.47 8.99
N ALA A 120 3.01 7.23 9.62
CA ALA A 120 4.29 7.59 9.00
C ALA A 120 5.18 6.35 8.81
N GLU A 121 5.21 5.47 9.81
CA GLU A 121 6.00 4.23 9.71
C GLU A 121 5.43 3.30 8.65
N ASP A 122 4.10 3.17 8.59
CA ASP A 122 3.45 2.37 7.57
C ASP A 122 3.85 2.87 6.18
N GLN A 123 3.86 4.19 5.99
CA GLN A 123 4.22 4.79 4.70
C GLN A 123 5.69 4.56 4.34
N LEU A 124 6.59 4.61 5.34
CA LEU A 124 8.00 4.31 5.09
C LEU A 124 8.19 2.90 4.54
N ILE A 125 7.44 1.95 5.07
CA ILE A 125 7.54 0.58 4.60
C ILE A 125 7.05 0.47 3.16
N THR A 126 5.88 1.01 2.85
CA THR A 126 5.33 0.86 1.50
C THR A 126 6.15 1.63 0.47
N ASP A 127 6.65 2.82 0.82
CA ASP A 127 7.53 3.55 -0.09
C ASP A 127 8.81 2.77 -0.38
N GLY A 128 9.38 2.12 0.64
CA GLY A 128 10.58 1.31 0.46
C GLY A 128 10.35 0.10 -0.43
N VAL A 129 9.20 -0.55 -0.28
CA VAL A 129 8.84 -1.67 -1.15
C VAL A 129 8.62 -1.18 -2.58
N ALA A 130 7.97 -0.02 -2.74
CA ALA A 130 7.72 0.56 -4.06
C ALA A 130 9.03 0.86 -4.79
N GLU A 131 10.03 1.38 -4.07
CA GLU A 131 11.34 1.63 -4.67
C GLU A 131 12.00 0.34 -5.12
N PHE A 132 11.87 -0.72 -4.32
CA PHE A 132 12.43 -2.00 -4.67
C PHE A 132 11.81 -2.56 -5.95
N VAL A 133 10.50 -2.47 -6.08
CA VAL A 133 9.80 -2.96 -7.26
C VAL A 133 10.26 -2.19 -8.51
N LEU A 134 10.37 -0.87 -8.39
CA LEU A 134 10.80 -0.05 -9.51
C LEU A 134 12.21 -0.41 -9.97
N SER A 135 13.13 -0.60 -9.03
CA SER A 135 14.53 -0.87 -9.37
C SER A 135 14.77 -2.32 -9.79
N GLY A 136 13.97 -3.26 -9.28
CA GLY A 136 14.14 -4.68 -9.56
C GLY A 136 13.02 -5.26 -10.40
N SER A 137 12.31 -4.43 -11.12
CA SER A 137 11.08 -4.85 -11.77
C SER A 137 11.26 -5.83 -12.90
N LYS A 138 12.48 -6.30 -13.10
CA LYS A 138 12.62 -7.31 -14.04
C LYS A 138 12.32 -8.62 -13.51
N ALA A 139 12.14 -8.74 -12.31
CA ALA A 139 11.91 -10.03 -11.70
C ALA A 139 10.70 -10.76 -12.29
#